data_cca402bcb0832f3db1ed32e9a3f47e8d
#
_entry.id   cca402bcb0832f3db1ed32e9a3f47e8d
#
_cell.length_a   1.000
_cell.length_b   1.000
_cell.length_c   1.000
_cell.angle_alpha   90.00
_cell.angle_beta   90.00
_cell.angle_gamma   90.00
#
_symmetry.space_group_name_H-M   'P 1'
#
loop_
_entity.id
_entity.type
_entity.pdbx_description
1 polymer ?
#
loop_
_entity_poly.entity_id
_entity_poly.type
_entity_poly.pdbx_seq_one_letter_code
_entity_poly.pdbx_strand_id
1 'polypeptide(L)'
;MQEADGSLHCYVTIVRETLPNGVSYDTIDARRGSTDDVAPVRIPAGHYYLLGDNRDNSADSRVDAPIGLGGPVAWERIGGRAEIITFSLDGSTSFNPASWFASFRSGRAGTSLRPEKAEATAAK
;
A
#
# COMPACT_ATOMS: atom_id res chain seq x y z
N MET A 1 -20.18 -4.49 -5.93
CA MET A 1 -21.61 -4.35 -6.28
C MET A 1 -21.69 -3.91 -7.72
N GLN A 2 -22.65 -4.44 -8.46
CA GLN A 2 -22.92 -4.03 -9.84
C GLN A 2 -23.99 -2.93 -9.81
N GLU A 3 -23.65 -1.79 -10.39
CA GLU A 3 -24.61 -0.68 -10.48
C GLU A 3 -25.61 -0.88 -11.64
N ALA A 4 -26.68 -0.08 -11.64
CA ALA A 4 -27.77 -0.20 -12.62
C ALA A 4 -27.30 0.07 -14.07
N ASP A 5 -26.14 0.70 -14.25
CA ASP A 5 -25.49 0.96 -15.54
C ASP A 5 -24.55 -0.16 -16.00
N GLY A 6 -24.45 -1.25 -15.22
CA GLY A 6 -23.57 -2.39 -15.51
C GLY A 6 -22.12 -2.21 -15.08
N SER A 7 -21.75 -1.09 -14.47
CA SER A 7 -20.39 -0.87 -13.96
C SER A 7 -20.15 -1.69 -12.70
N LEU A 8 -18.93 -2.23 -12.55
CA LEU A 8 -18.46 -2.96 -11.38
C LEU A 8 -17.67 -2.01 -10.49
N HIS A 9 -18.24 -1.65 -9.34
CA HIS A 9 -17.53 -0.89 -8.32
C HIS A 9 -17.09 -1.80 -7.17
N CYS A 10 -15.79 -1.77 -6.86
CA CYS A 10 -15.24 -2.42 -5.69
C CYS A 10 -15.07 -1.37 -4.58
N TYR A 11 -15.80 -1.54 -3.49
CA TYR A 11 -15.62 -0.73 -2.28
C TYR A 11 -14.63 -1.45 -1.37
N VAL A 12 -13.61 -0.72 -0.94
CA VAL A 12 -12.62 -1.21 0.01
C VAL A 12 -12.58 -0.31 1.23
N THR A 13 -12.35 -0.89 2.40
CA THR A 13 -12.14 -0.12 3.62
C THR A 13 -10.75 0.48 3.58
N ILE A 14 -10.67 1.81 3.72
CA ILE A 14 -9.43 2.55 3.88
C ILE A 14 -9.28 2.89 5.35
N VAL A 15 -8.13 2.53 5.92
CA VAL A 15 -7.74 2.87 7.28
C VAL A 15 -6.59 3.86 7.23
N ARG A 16 -6.73 5.00 7.89
CA ARG A 16 -5.64 5.96 8.06
C ARG A 16 -4.84 5.62 9.29
N GLU A 17 -3.58 5.28 9.08
CA GLU A 17 -2.63 5.04 10.14
C GLU A 17 -1.75 6.26 10.38
N THR A 18 -1.46 6.54 11.66
CA THR A 18 -0.55 7.62 12.05
C THR A 18 0.56 7.05 12.92
N LEU A 19 1.78 7.23 12.47
CA LEU A 19 2.97 6.84 13.21
C LEU A 19 3.25 7.80 14.38
N PRO A 20 4.01 7.38 15.41
CA PRO A 20 4.36 8.25 16.53
C PRO A 20 5.10 9.53 16.17
N ASN A 21 5.74 9.56 14.99
CA ASN A 21 6.42 10.75 14.45
C ASN A 21 5.49 11.72 13.70
N GLY A 22 4.17 11.48 13.72
CA GLY A 22 3.15 12.30 13.07
C GLY A 22 2.97 12.04 11.56
N VAL A 23 3.67 11.07 11.00
CA VAL A 23 3.48 10.67 9.58
C VAL A 23 2.23 9.84 9.45
N SER A 24 1.35 10.21 8.51
CA SER A 24 0.11 9.49 8.23
C SER A 24 0.09 8.96 6.80
N TYR A 25 -0.56 7.82 6.60
CA TYR A 25 -0.77 7.19 5.31
C TYR A 25 -2.04 6.33 5.35
N ASP A 26 -2.57 6.04 4.17
CA ASP A 26 -3.77 5.23 4.03
C ASP A 26 -3.39 3.78 3.67
N THR A 27 -4.09 2.83 4.29
CA THR A 27 -3.97 1.40 4.04
C THR A 27 -5.32 0.80 3.69
N ILE A 28 -5.31 -0.28 2.95
CA ILE A 28 -6.49 -1.12 2.71
C ILE A 28 -6.46 -2.24 3.75
N ASP A 29 -7.52 -2.29 4.57
CA ASP A 29 -7.71 -3.29 5.60
C ASP A 29 -9.22 -3.54 5.74
N ALA A 30 -9.72 -4.47 4.95
CA ALA A 30 -11.17 -4.70 4.79
C ALA A 30 -11.68 -5.86 5.62
N ARG A 31 -10.82 -6.78 6.02
CA ARG A 31 -11.20 -8.02 6.71
C ARG A 31 -10.21 -8.36 7.80
N ARG A 32 -10.72 -8.90 8.90
CA ARG A 32 -9.85 -9.44 9.94
C ARG A 32 -9.19 -10.73 9.47
N GLY A 33 -7.86 -10.73 9.47
CA GLY A 33 -7.02 -11.84 9.02
C GLY A 33 -6.04 -12.32 10.11
N SER A 34 -5.34 -13.41 9.82
CA SER A 34 -4.33 -13.96 10.73
C SER A 34 -3.08 -13.09 10.87
N THR A 35 -2.90 -12.13 9.98
CA THR A 35 -1.75 -11.22 9.94
C THR A 35 -2.00 -9.88 10.62
N ASP A 36 -3.21 -9.63 11.16
CA ASP A 36 -3.53 -8.36 11.81
C ASP A 36 -2.97 -8.29 13.24
N ASP A 37 -3.00 -9.41 13.93
CA ASP A 37 -2.53 -9.53 15.30
C ASP A 37 -1.17 -10.24 15.31
N VAL A 38 -0.08 -9.51 15.10
CA VAL A 38 1.28 -10.05 15.11
C VAL A 38 1.91 -9.81 16.48
N ALA A 39 2.59 -10.81 17.02
CA ALA A 39 3.35 -10.67 18.25
C ALA A 39 4.43 -9.58 18.12
N PRO A 40 4.81 -8.88 19.21
CA PRO A 40 5.86 -7.89 19.17
C PRO A 40 7.16 -8.48 18.60
N VAL A 41 7.71 -7.81 17.58
CA VAL A 41 8.94 -8.20 16.90
C VAL A 41 10.05 -7.20 17.23
N ARG A 42 11.21 -7.70 17.64
CA ARG A 42 12.41 -6.86 17.77
C ARG A 42 13.05 -6.69 16.39
N ILE A 43 13.14 -5.46 15.91
CA ILE A 43 13.80 -5.13 14.64
C ILE A 43 15.28 -4.86 14.94
N PRO A 44 16.24 -5.65 14.40
CA PRO A 44 17.67 -5.40 14.58
C PRO A 44 18.10 -4.08 13.92
N ALA A 45 19.23 -3.51 14.37
CA ALA A 45 19.82 -2.35 13.71
C ALA A 45 20.12 -2.67 12.23
N GLY A 46 19.87 -1.71 11.34
CA GLY A 46 20.04 -1.87 9.89
C GLY A 46 18.97 -2.74 9.21
N HIS A 47 17.90 -3.08 9.92
CA HIS A 47 16.77 -3.83 9.34
C HIS A 47 15.49 -3.00 9.37
N TYR A 48 14.57 -3.35 8.50
CA TYR A 48 13.25 -2.72 8.33
C TYR A 48 12.16 -3.76 8.36
N TYR A 49 11.06 -3.45 9.03
CA TYR A 49 9.85 -4.25 8.99
C TYR A 49 8.93 -3.66 7.93
N LEU A 50 8.78 -4.36 6.82
CA LEU A 50 8.04 -3.89 5.66
C LEU A 50 6.62 -4.40 5.71
N LEU A 51 5.66 -3.50 5.50
CA LEU A 51 4.24 -3.80 5.46
C LEU A 51 3.67 -3.34 4.12
N GLY A 52 2.84 -4.16 3.49
CA GLY A 52 2.09 -3.75 2.31
C GLY A 52 0.98 -2.77 2.67
N ASP A 53 0.66 -1.86 1.77
CA ASP A 53 -0.47 -0.92 1.89
C ASP A 53 -1.82 -1.64 1.80
N ASN A 54 -1.91 -2.74 1.07
CA ASN A 54 -3.04 -3.66 1.14
C ASN A 54 -2.75 -4.74 2.19
N ARG A 55 -3.18 -4.48 3.43
CA ARG A 55 -2.91 -5.33 4.60
C ARG A 55 -3.40 -6.75 4.45
N ASP A 56 -4.56 -6.93 3.82
CA ASP A 56 -5.19 -8.23 3.59
C ASP A 56 -4.54 -9.06 2.48
N ASN A 57 -3.77 -8.41 1.61
CA ASN A 57 -3.23 -9.05 0.41
C ASN A 57 -1.76 -8.70 0.19
N SER A 58 -0.96 -8.86 1.24
CA SER A 58 0.47 -8.61 1.20
C SER A 58 1.26 -9.76 1.80
N ALA A 59 2.20 -10.30 1.03
CA ALA A 59 3.19 -11.26 1.48
C ALA A 59 4.44 -10.54 2.04
N ASP A 60 4.22 -9.76 3.08
CA ASP A 60 5.20 -8.86 3.69
C ASP A 60 5.94 -9.47 4.90
N SER A 61 6.51 -8.61 5.77
CA SER A 61 7.28 -9.06 6.94
C SER A 61 6.46 -9.80 7.99
N ARG A 62 5.13 -9.75 7.93
CA ARG A 62 4.23 -10.48 8.83
C ARG A 62 4.07 -11.95 8.46
N VAL A 63 4.39 -12.29 7.21
CA VAL A 63 4.21 -13.63 6.64
C VAL A 63 5.54 -14.35 6.56
N ASP A 64 5.55 -15.62 7.02
CA ASP A 64 6.75 -16.46 7.04
C ASP A 64 7.30 -16.75 5.63
N ALA A 65 8.62 -16.92 5.57
CA ALA A 65 9.27 -17.41 4.35
C ALA A 65 8.90 -18.90 4.09
N PRO A 66 8.78 -19.34 2.84
CA PRO A 66 9.10 -18.62 1.60
C PRO A 66 7.94 -17.83 0.99
N ILE A 67 6.77 -17.78 1.64
CA ILE A 67 5.56 -17.12 1.10
C ILE A 67 5.71 -15.59 1.23
N GLY A 68 6.12 -15.11 2.40
CA GLY A 68 6.37 -13.71 2.69
C GLY A 68 7.84 -13.39 2.89
N LEU A 69 8.11 -12.24 3.50
CA LEU A 69 9.48 -11.78 3.74
C LEU A 69 10.14 -12.46 4.96
N GLY A 70 9.37 -13.13 5.81
CA GLY A 70 9.87 -13.88 6.95
C GLY A 70 10.43 -13.01 8.07
N GLY A 71 9.87 -11.80 8.29
CA GLY A 71 10.32 -10.88 9.32
C GLY A 71 11.12 -9.67 8.82
N PRO A 72 11.98 -9.06 9.66
CA PRO A 72 12.75 -7.88 9.30
C PRO A 72 13.71 -8.10 8.12
N VAL A 73 13.76 -7.14 7.20
CA VAL A 73 14.58 -7.16 5.98
C VAL A 73 15.81 -6.28 6.17
N ALA A 74 17.00 -6.79 5.88
CA ALA A 74 18.24 -6.02 5.96
C ALA A 74 18.28 -4.90 4.90
N TRP A 75 18.87 -3.76 5.26
CA TRP A 75 18.96 -2.57 4.40
C TRP A 75 19.55 -2.88 3.00
N GLU A 76 20.55 -3.73 2.95
CA GLU A 76 21.25 -4.12 1.72
C GLU A 76 20.33 -4.84 0.71
N ARG A 77 19.18 -5.35 1.16
CA ARG A 77 18.18 -5.99 0.32
C ARG A 77 17.11 -5.03 -0.20
N ILE A 78 17.15 -3.76 0.22
CA ILE A 78 16.21 -2.73 -0.19
C ILE A 78 16.83 -1.96 -1.37
N GLY A 79 16.26 -2.14 -2.56
CA GLY A 79 16.78 -1.55 -3.79
C GLY A 79 16.55 -0.04 -3.90
N GLY A 80 15.56 0.49 -3.19
CA GLY A 80 15.23 1.91 -3.22
C GLY A 80 13.82 2.19 -2.74
N ARG A 81 13.43 3.47 -2.79
CA ARG A 81 12.11 3.96 -2.40
C ARG A 81 11.36 4.48 -3.63
N ALA A 82 10.11 4.08 -3.78
CA ALA A 82 9.23 4.68 -4.76
C ALA A 82 8.84 6.10 -4.33
N GLU A 83 8.98 7.08 -5.22
CA GLU A 83 8.76 8.50 -4.92
C GLU A 83 7.52 9.06 -5.59
N ILE A 84 7.25 8.62 -6.83
CA ILE A 84 6.15 9.12 -7.64
C ILE A 84 5.51 8.01 -8.46
N ILE A 85 4.25 8.18 -8.81
CA ILE A 85 3.55 7.35 -9.79
C ILE A 85 3.88 7.88 -11.18
N THR A 86 4.49 7.06 -12.04
CA THR A 86 4.78 7.44 -13.42
C THR A 86 3.57 7.26 -14.32
N PHE A 87 2.85 6.14 -14.15
CA PHE A 87 1.58 5.86 -14.85
C PHE A 87 0.72 4.89 -14.00
N SER A 88 -0.57 4.89 -14.28
CA SER A 88 -1.53 3.99 -13.61
C SER A 88 -2.56 3.52 -14.62
N LEU A 89 -2.87 2.22 -14.60
CA LEU A 89 -3.90 1.59 -15.41
C LEU A 89 -5.05 1.13 -14.50
N ASP A 90 -6.27 1.09 -15.03
CA ASP A 90 -7.46 0.71 -14.27
C ASP A 90 -7.70 -0.82 -14.18
N GLY A 91 -6.81 -1.61 -14.81
CA GLY A 91 -6.93 -3.06 -14.85
C GLY A 91 -7.79 -3.61 -15.99
N SER A 92 -8.40 -2.77 -16.81
CA SER A 92 -9.20 -3.20 -17.99
C SER A 92 -8.35 -3.50 -19.22
N THR A 93 -7.01 -3.47 -19.09
CA THR A 93 -6.08 -3.75 -20.18
C THR A 93 -6.21 -5.17 -20.70
N SER A 94 -6.20 -5.32 -22.03
CA SER A 94 -6.18 -6.60 -22.74
C SER A 94 -4.96 -6.69 -23.67
N PHE A 95 -4.83 -7.78 -24.41
CA PHE A 95 -3.79 -7.92 -25.44
C PHE A 95 -3.96 -6.96 -26.62
N ASN A 96 -5.07 -6.21 -26.70
CA ASN A 96 -5.27 -5.16 -27.69
C ASN A 96 -4.59 -3.85 -27.22
N PRO A 97 -3.56 -3.33 -27.92
CA PRO A 97 -2.87 -2.10 -27.53
C PRO A 97 -3.78 -0.88 -27.40
N ALA A 98 -4.89 -0.82 -28.13
CA ALA A 98 -5.84 0.28 -28.02
C ALA A 98 -6.52 0.34 -26.64
N SER A 99 -6.69 -0.81 -25.95
CA SER A 99 -7.25 -0.85 -24.60
C SER A 99 -6.33 -0.19 -23.57
N TRP A 100 -5.03 -0.13 -23.81
CA TRP A 100 -4.06 0.48 -22.88
C TRP A 100 -4.26 2.00 -22.78
N PHE A 101 -4.58 2.64 -23.90
CA PHE A 101 -4.88 4.08 -23.89
C PHE A 101 -6.20 4.37 -23.17
N ALA A 102 -7.21 3.51 -23.34
CA ALA A 102 -8.51 3.67 -22.68
C ALA A 102 -8.44 3.43 -21.16
N SER A 103 -7.55 2.52 -20.72
CA SER A 103 -7.37 2.17 -19.31
C SER A 103 -6.44 3.11 -18.52
N PHE A 104 -5.85 4.12 -19.20
CA PHE A 104 -4.90 5.04 -18.58
C PHE A 104 -5.59 6.00 -17.61
N ARG A 105 -5.16 5.97 -16.35
CA ARG A 105 -5.65 6.88 -15.29
C ARG A 105 -4.81 8.17 -15.28
N SER A 106 -5.18 9.14 -16.12
CA SER A 106 -4.41 10.37 -16.31
C SER A 106 -4.20 11.20 -15.03
N GLY A 107 -5.18 11.20 -14.12
CA GLY A 107 -5.12 11.99 -12.88
C GLY A 107 -4.13 11.47 -11.83
N ARG A 108 -3.45 10.32 -12.05
CA ARG A 108 -2.52 9.75 -11.07
C ARG A 108 -1.05 9.91 -11.43
N ALA A 109 -0.74 10.22 -12.67
CA ALA A 109 0.65 10.44 -13.08
C ALA A 109 1.24 11.68 -12.38
N GLY A 110 2.46 11.55 -11.87
CA GLY A 110 3.12 12.60 -11.10
C GLY A 110 2.70 12.70 -9.62
N THR A 111 1.75 11.88 -9.16
CA THR A 111 1.36 11.86 -7.75
C THR A 111 2.52 11.39 -6.86
N SER A 112 2.82 12.16 -5.83
CA SER A 112 3.81 11.80 -4.82
C SER A 112 3.36 10.60 -4.00
N LEU A 113 4.28 9.66 -3.76
CA LEU A 113 4.10 8.55 -2.82
C LEU A 113 4.68 8.85 -1.44
N ARG A 114 5.14 10.10 -1.22
CA ARG A 114 5.60 10.51 0.12
C ARG A 114 4.40 10.70 1.04
N PRO A 115 4.43 10.08 2.23
CA PRO A 115 3.39 10.30 3.21
C PRO A 115 3.40 11.75 3.70
N GLU A 116 2.22 12.27 3.99
CA GLU A 116 2.05 13.60 4.55
C GLU A 116 2.38 13.58 6.05
N LYS A 117 3.11 14.59 6.53
CA LYS A 117 3.17 14.83 7.97
C LYS A 117 1.89 15.56 8.38
N ALA A 118 1.19 15.02 9.37
CA ALA A 118 0.13 15.77 10.02
C ALA A 118 0.75 17.09 10.53
N GLU A 119 0.23 18.24 10.10
CA GLU A 119 0.58 19.52 10.70
C GLU A 119 0.23 19.42 12.19
N ALA A 120 1.22 19.66 13.03
CA ALA A 120 0.98 19.76 14.47
C ALA A 120 -0.02 20.89 14.67
N THR A 121 -1.28 20.53 14.90
CA THR A 121 -2.29 21.49 15.32
C THR A 121 -1.77 22.09 16.61
N ALA A 122 -1.24 23.32 16.54
CA ALA A 122 -0.80 24.05 17.71
C ALA A 122 -2.01 24.15 18.64
N ALA A 123 -1.96 23.37 19.73
CA ALA A 123 -2.90 23.51 20.82
C ALA A 123 -2.73 24.92 21.38
N LYS A 124 -3.77 25.71 21.20
CA LYS A 124 -3.90 27.07 21.73
C LYS A 124 -4.47 27.00 23.12
#